data_bced0db20589794ec498dd9a9d5b020f
#
_entry.id   bced0db20589794ec498dd9a9d5b020f
#
_cell.length_a   1.000
_cell.length_b   1.000
_cell.length_c   1.000
_cell.angle_alpha   90.00
_cell.angle_beta   90.00
_cell.angle_gamma   90.00
#
_symmetry.space_group_name_H-M   'P 1'
#
loop_
_entity.id
_entity.type
_entity.pdbx_description
1 polymer ?
#
loop_
_entity_poly.entity_id
_entity_poly.type
_entity_poly.pdbx_seq_one_letter_code
_entity_poly.pdbx_strand_id
1 'polypeptide(L)'
;MSSCLGLYIQSNLIKYAKVTKDRENLKVESFGVKFYDNINEAISQIVSETFSYKTPISINLSNENYNYFYLFSLLNKNDIKKSIDTEFDSFCFEKGYNRNALETRYA
;
A
#
# COMPACT_ATOMS: atom_id res chain seq x y z
N MET A 1 -20.23 13.09 4.38
CA MET A 1 -19.58 12.85 3.09
C MET A 1 -18.11 12.54 3.31
N SER A 2 -17.59 11.48 2.73
CA SER A 2 -16.19 11.07 2.86
C SER A 2 -15.54 10.91 1.49
N SER A 3 -14.27 11.21 1.42
CA SER A 3 -13.50 11.14 0.17
C SER A 3 -12.23 10.32 0.38
N CYS A 4 -11.76 9.68 -0.68
CA CYS A 4 -10.48 8.99 -0.72
C CYS A 4 -9.82 9.24 -2.08
N LEU A 5 -8.51 9.48 -2.06
CA LEU A 5 -7.71 9.59 -3.27
C LEU A 5 -6.94 8.29 -3.45
N GLY A 6 -7.22 7.57 -4.52
CA GLY A 6 -6.49 6.35 -4.88
C GLY A 6 -5.38 6.67 -5.87
N LEU A 7 -4.20 6.14 -5.61
CA LEU A 7 -3.02 6.27 -6.48
C LEU A 7 -2.53 4.88 -6.85
N TYR A 8 -2.41 4.62 -8.14
CA TYR A 8 -1.75 3.43 -8.66
C TYR A 8 -0.42 3.84 -9.28
N ILE A 9 0.66 3.56 -8.57
CA ILE A 9 2.00 4.03 -8.90
C ILE A 9 2.72 2.95 -9.71
N GLN A 10 3.16 3.32 -10.90
CA GLN A 10 3.99 2.50 -11.78
C GLN A 10 5.36 3.17 -11.94
N SER A 11 6.26 2.54 -12.70
CA SER A 11 7.65 3.02 -12.80
C SER A 11 7.81 4.42 -13.38
N ASN A 12 6.87 4.87 -14.22
CA ASN A 12 6.96 6.16 -14.93
C ASN A 12 5.65 6.94 -14.93
N LEU A 13 4.59 6.40 -14.32
CA LEU A 13 3.31 7.09 -14.30
C LEU A 13 2.50 6.74 -13.05
N ILE A 14 1.57 7.60 -12.70
CA ILE A 14 0.60 7.40 -11.64
C ILE A 14 -0.78 7.51 -12.25
N LYS A 15 -1.61 6.48 -12.06
CA LYS A 15 -3.04 6.56 -12.32
C LYS A 15 -3.74 6.95 -11.02
N TYR A 16 -4.66 7.90 -11.09
CA TYR A 16 -5.31 8.37 -9.88
C TYR A 16 -6.81 8.53 -10.06
N ALA A 17 -7.53 8.38 -8.97
CA ALA A 17 -8.96 8.64 -8.91
C ALA A 17 -9.33 9.15 -7.52
N LYS A 18 -10.13 10.20 -7.48
CA LYS A 18 -10.73 10.68 -6.24
C LYS A 18 -12.18 10.24 -6.19
N VAL A 19 -12.54 9.51 -5.14
CA VAL A 19 -13.87 8.95 -4.95
C VAL A 19 -14.48 9.55 -3.70
N THR A 20 -15.73 9.96 -3.79
CA THR A 20 -16.50 10.50 -2.69
C THR A 20 -17.69 9.59 -2.41
N LYS A 21 -17.92 9.32 -1.14
CA LYS A 21 -19.08 8.59 -0.67
C LYS A 21 -20.00 9.53 0.09
N ASP A 22 -21.26 9.60 -0.35
CA ASP A 22 -22.31 10.32 0.33
C ASP A 22 -23.44 9.34 0.61
N ARG A 23 -23.62 8.99 1.89
CA ARG A 23 -24.51 7.90 2.34
C ARG A 23 -24.12 6.58 1.68
N GLU A 24 -24.96 6.03 0.80
CA GLU A 24 -24.67 4.80 0.06
C GLU A 24 -24.20 5.05 -1.37
N ASN A 25 -24.13 6.31 -1.78
CA ASN A 25 -23.75 6.68 -3.13
C ASN A 25 -22.23 6.90 -3.25
N LEU A 26 -21.62 6.26 -4.23
CA LEU A 26 -20.23 6.46 -4.60
C LEU A 26 -20.14 7.26 -5.88
N LYS A 27 -19.27 8.24 -5.88
CA LYS A 27 -19.04 9.09 -7.05
C LYS A 27 -17.56 9.26 -7.29
N VAL A 28 -17.12 9.07 -8.53
CA VAL A 28 -15.77 9.42 -8.96
C VAL A 28 -15.76 10.90 -9.30
N GLU A 29 -15.11 11.72 -8.49
CA GLU A 29 -15.07 13.18 -8.72
C GLU A 29 -14.05 13.56 -9.77
N SER A 30 -12.89 12.90 -9.78
CA SER A 30 -11.85 13.16 -10.77
C SER A 30 -10.98 11.91 -10.93
N PHE A 31 -10.38 11.78 -12.09
CA PHE A 31 -9.45 10.72 -12.38
C PHE A 31 -8.50 11.15 -13.49
N GLY A 32 -7.38 10.46 -13.59
CA GLY A 32 -6.42 10.76 -14.64
C GLY A 32 -5.16 9.94 -14.54
N VAL A 33 -4.21 10.29 -15.40
CA VAL A 33 -2.89 9.69 -15.45
C VAL A 33 -1.87 10.82 -15.48
N LYS A 34 -0.80 10.68 -14.68
CA LYS A 34 0.28 11.64 -14.64
C LYS A 34 1.61 10.92 -14.81
N PHE A 35 2.35 11.28 -15.85
CA PHE A 35 3.72 10.82 -16.02
C PHE A 35 4.64 11.63 -15.11
N TYR A 36 5.69 11.00 -14.59
CA TYR A 36 6.58 11.66 -13.64
C TYR A 36 8.04 11.26 -13.84
N ASP A 37 8.92 12.19 -13.49
CA ASP A 37 10.33 11.94 -13.23
C ASP A 37 10.62 11.94 -11.73
N ASN A 38 9.99 12.86 -11.00
CA ASN A 38 10.05 12.96 -9.54
C ASN A 38 8.69 12.60 -8.95
N ILE A 39 8.65 11.47 -8.23
CA ILE A 39 7.39 10.95 -7.68
C ILE A 39 6.77 11.88 -6.63
N ASN A 40 7.57 12.50 -5.78
CA ASN A 40 7.05 13.40 -4.74
C ASN A 40 6.40 14.62 -5.34
N GLU A 41 7.00 15.19 -6.37
CA GLU A 41 6.44 16.31 -7.10
C GLU A 41 5.13 15.94 -7.80
N ALA A 42 5.09 14.77 -8.44
CA ALA A 42 3.89 14.27 -9.11
C ALA A 42 2.74 14.06 -8.13
N ILE A 43 2.99 13.47 -6.97
CA ILE A 43 1.98 13.26 -5.94
C ILE A 43 1.47 14.62 -5.43
N SER A 44 2.35 15.57 -5.18
CA SER A 44 1.97 16.91 -4.75
C SER A 44 1.07 17.61 -5.78
N GLN A 45 1.37 17.46 -7.06
CA GLN A 45 0.56 18.00 -8.13
C GLN A 45 -0.83 17.36 -8.18
N ILE A 46 -0.90 16.04 -8.04
CA ILE A 46 -2.18 15.32 -8.01
C ILE A 46 -3.03 15.77 -6.83
N VAL A 47 -2.43 15.87 -5.65
CA VAL A 47 -3.13 16.36 -4.45
C VAL A 47 -3.69 17.77 -4.66
N SER A 48 -2.90 18.64 -5.26
CA SER A 48 -3.31 20.01 -5.56
C SER A 48 -4.44 20.07 -6.60
N GLU A 49 -4.30 19.35 -7.69
CA GLU A 49 -5.29 19.33 -8.79
C GLU A 49 -6.63 18.72 -8.37
N THR A 50 -6.61 17.77 -7.45
CA THR A 50 -7.82 17.09 -6.96
C THR A 50 -8.36 17.68 -5.65
N PHE A 51 -7.74 18.73 -5.14
CA PHE A 51 -8.11 19.35 -3.85
C PHE A 51 -8.13 18.33 -2.70
N SER A 52 -7.09 17.52 -2.61
CA SER A 52 -7.03 16.37 -1.68
C SER A 52 -6.10 16.59 -0.49
N TYR A 53 -5.87 17.83 -0.06
CA TYR A 53 -4.90 18.17 1.00
C TYR A 53 -5.17 17.50 2.35
N LYS A 54 -6.43 17.21 2.65
CA LYS A 54 -6.85 16.57 3.90
C LYS A 54 -7.59 15.26 3.64
N THR A 55 -7.41 14.70 2.46
CA THR A 55 -8.10 13.49 2.04
C THR A 55 -7.21 12.28 2.30
N PRO A 56 -7.73 11.19 2.87
CA PRO A 56 -6.98 9.94 2.97
C PRO A 56 -6.54 9.45 1.59
N ILE A 57 -5.33 8.91 1.53
CA ILE A 57 -4.72 8.44 0.28
C ILE A 57 -4.46 6.95 0.40
N SER A 58 -4.91 6.19 -0.61
CA SER A 58 -4.60 4.77 -0.77
C SER A 58 -3.61 4.60 -1.91
N ILE A 59 -2.57 3.81 -1.68
CA ILE A 59 -1.56 3.53 -2.70
C ILE A 59 -1.37 2.01 -2.85
N ASN A 60 -0.92 1.60 -4.04
CA ASN A 60 -0.48 0.23 -4.24
C ASN A 60 0.94 0.04 -3.71
N LEU A 61 1.30 -1.22 -3.47
CA LEU A 61 2.67 -1.61 -3.16
C LEU A 61 3.26 -2.32 -4.38
N SER A 62 4.51 -2.03 -4.72
CA SER A 62 5.20 -2.78 -5.75
C SER A 62 5.68 -4.12 -5.19
N ASN A 63 5.82 -5.12 -6.06
CA ASN A 63 6.32 -6.44 -5.65
C ASN A 63 7.73 -6.40 -5.06
N GLU A 64 8.47 -5.34 -5.31
CA GLU A 64 9.80 -5.11 -4.73
C GLU A 64 9.75 -4.70 -3.27
N ASN A 65 8.61 -4.15 -2.82
CA ASN A 65 8.45 -3.59 -1.49
C ASN A 65 7.75 -4.52 -0.50
N TYR A 66 7.19 -5.63 -0.98
CA TYR A 66 6.53 -6.59 -0.09
C TYR A 66 6.69 -8.00 -0.62
N ASN A 67 6.62 -8.95 0.30
CA ASN A 67 6.57 -10.37 0.03
C ASN A 67 5.51 -10.99 0.93
N TYR A 68 4.94 -12.10 0.49
CA TYR A 68 3.99 -12.83 1.30
C TYR A 68 4.28 -14.32 1.23
N PHE A 69 3.90 -15.01 2.28
CA PHE A 69 3.97 -16.46 2.34
C PHE A 69 2.83 -16.98 3.21
N TYR A 70 2.49 -18.23 2.99
CA TYR A 70 1.40 -18.86 3.72
C TYR A 70 1.95 -19.72 4.84
N LEU A 71 1.30 -19.63 6.00
CA LEU A 71 1.58 -20.51 7.12
C LEU A 71 0.38 -21.41 7.34
N PHE A 72 0.65 -22.71 7.44
CA PHE A 72 -0.35 -23.65 7.89
C PHE A 72 -0.34 -23.68 9.42
N SER A 73 -1.51 -23.43 10.03
CA SER A 73 -1.57 -23.35 11.48
C SER A 73 -2.86 -23.97 12.04
N LEU A 74 -2.67 -24.96 12.91
CA LEU A 74 -3.67 -25.44 13.86
C LEU A 74 -3.33 -24.92 15.27
N LEU A 75 -2.50 -23.90 15.36
CA LEU A 75 -1.86 -23.42 16.58
C LEU A 75 -2.69 -22.29 17.22
N ASN A 76 -2.49 -22.08 18.53
CA ASN A 76 -3.06 -20.93 19.22
C ASN A 76 -2.31 -19.64 18.82
N LYS A 77 -2.82 -18.48 19.29
CA LYS A 77 -2.26 -17.17 18.92
C LYS A 77 -0.77 -17.01 19.21
N ASN A 78 -0.30 -17.54 20.35
CA ASN A 78 1.11 -17.42 20.74
C ASN A 78 2.01 -18.29 19.84
N ASP A 79 1.56 -19.49 19.52
CA ASP A 79 2.29 -20.41 18.66
C ASP A 79 2.33 -19.91 17.21
N ILE A 80 1.25 -19.26 16.73
CA ILE A 80 1.22 -18.61 15.43
C ILE A 80 2.29 -17.53 15.36
N LYS A 81 2.40 -16.69 16.38
CA LYS A 81 3.41 -15.64 16.42
C LYS A 81 4.83 -16.19 16.37
N LYS A 82 5.11 -17.27 17.12
CA LYS A 82 6.41 -17.95 17.08
C LYS A 82 6.71 -18.54 15.71
N SER A 83 5.71 -19.15 15.07
CA SER A 83 5.85 -19.71 13.74
C SER A 83 6.14 -18.61 12.70
N ILE A 84 5.48 -17.47 12.81
CA ILE A 84 5.73 -16.31 11.94
C ILE A 84 7.17 -15.83 12.11
N ASP A 85 7.65 -15.68 13.34
CA ASP A 85 9.00 -15.22 13.60
C ASP A 85 10.05 -16.20 13.03
N THR A 86 9.84 -17.49 13.19
CA THR A 86 10.73 -18.52 12.66
C THR A 86 10.77 -18.49 11.14
N GLU A 87 9.61 -18.44 10.49
CA GLU A 87 9.52 -18.39 9.03
C GLU A 87 10.10 -17.08 8.48
N PHE A 88 9.87 -15.99 9.18
CA PHE A 88 10.41 -14.69 8.80
C PHE A 88 11.94 -14.66 8.90
N ASP A 89 12.51 -15.22 9.95
CA ASP A 89 13.96 -15.34 10.08
C ASP A 89 14.56 -16.17 8.95
N SER A 90 13.95 -17.30 8.62
CA SER A 90 14.37 -18.15 7.50
C SER A 90 14.27 -17.43 6.17
N PHE A 91 13.18 -16.71 5.95
CA PHE A 91 12.96 -15.92 4.74
C PHE A 91 14.04 -14.83 4.58
N CYS A 92 14.32 -14.08 5.63
CA CYS A 92 15.34 -13.04 5.61
C CYS A 92 16.73 -13.62 5.34
N PHE A 93 17.05 -14.78 5.95
CA PHE A 93 18.31 -15.46 5.73
C PHE A 93 18.48 -15.91 4.28
N GLU A 94 17.45 -16.55 3.71
CA GLU A 94 17.48 -17.02 2.32
C GLU A 94 17.61 -15.89 1.30
N LYS A 95 16.94 -14.77 1.55
CA LYS A 95 16.94 -13.60 0.64
C LYS A 95 18.08 -12.64 0.92
N GLY A 96 18.82 -12.79 1.99
CA GLY A 96 19.88 -11.86 2.38
C GLY A 96 19.37 -10.53 2.89
N TYR A 97 18.14 -10.47 3.41
CA TYR A 97 17.55 -9.24 3.93
C TYR A 97 17.96 -9.01 5.39
N ASN A 98 18.08 -7.74 5.75
CA ASN A 98 18.23 -7.34 7.14
C ASN A 98 16.87 -7.36 7.83
N ARG A 99 16.67 -8.28 8.77
CA ARG A 99 15.40 -8.44 9.48
C ARG A 99 14.93 -7.15 10.16
N ASN A 100 15.86 -6.38 10.71
CA ASN A 100 15.52 -5.14 11.44
C ASN A 100 14.99 -4.03 10.51
N ALA A 101 15.24 -4.14 9.21
CA ALA A 101 14.75 -3.18 8.22
C ALA A 101 13.37 -3.53 7.67
N LEU A 102 12.78 -4.67 8.08
CA LEU A 102 11.53 -5.18 7.56
C LEU A 102 10.46 -5.23 8.64
N GLU A 103 9.23 -5.11 8.22
CA GLU A 103 8.05 -5.22 9.08
C GLU A 103 7.17 -6.38 8.62
N THR A 104 6.62 -7.14 9.58
CA THR A 104 5.69 -8.22 9.29
C THR A 104 4.27 -7.84 9.70
N ARG A 105 3.31 -8.32 8.91
CA ARG A 105 1.88 -8.24 9.20
C ARG A 105 1.25 -9.59 8.85
N TYR A 106 0.23 -9.97 9.60
CA TYR A 106 -0.54 -11.16 9.31
C TYR A 106 -2.03 -10.94 9.52
N ALA A 107 -2.81 -11.71 8.80
CA ALA A 107 -4.26 -11.69 8.88
C ALA A 107 -4.81 -13.06 9.23
#